data_386daa671745c272eba5347abd871438
#
_entry.id   386daa671745c272eba5347abd871438
#
_cell.length_a   1.000
_cell.length_b   1.000
_cell.length_c   1.000
_cell.angle_alpha   90.00
_cell.angle_beta   90.00
_cell.angle_gamma   90.00
#
_symmetry.space_group_name_H-M   'P 1'
#
loop_
_entity.id
_entity.type
_entity.pdbx_description
1 polymer ?
#
loop_
_entity_poly.entity_id
_entity_poly.type
_entity_poly.pdbx_seq_one_letter_code
_entity_poly.pdbx_strand_id
1 'polypeptide(L)' 'LETREGCVPNVVGMGLDDALYLLEKSGLAVDIVGYGKVVKQSLSPNTAVANTNKRITITLK' A
#
# COMPACT_ATOMS: atom_id res chain seq x y z
N LEU A 1 -10.97 -7.34 -9.09
CA LEU A 1 -9.62 -7.76 -8.78
C LEU A 1 -9.52 -8.16 -7.34
N GLU A 2 -8.85 -9.24 -7.11
CA GLU A 2 -8.66 -9.75 -5.78
C GLU A 2 -7.34 -9.30 -5.21
N THR A 3 -7.38 -8.86 -3.96
CA THR A 3 -6.17 -8.65 -3.18
C THR A 3 -5.87 -9.95 -2.45
N ARG A 4 -4.70 -10.49 -2.64
CA ARG A 4 -4.31 -11.69 -1.90
C ARG A 4 -4.16 -11.35 -0.44
N GLU A 5 -4.81 -12.14 0.39
CA GLU A 5 -4.63 -12.00 1.83
C GLU A 5 -3.17 -12.27 2.19
N GLY A 6 -2.63 -11.45 3.06
CA GLY A 6 -1.27 -11.59 3.52
C GLY A 6 -0.21 -11.06 2.58
N CYS A 7 -0.59 -10.46 1.46
CA CYS A 7 0.35 -9.88 0.50
C CYS A 7 0.11 -8.39 0.34
N VAL A 8 1.18 -7.67 -0.01
CA VAL A 8 1.10 -6.23 -0.25
C VAL A 8 0.38 -5.97 -1.56
N PRO A 9 -0.70 -5.18 -1.57
CA PRO A 9 -1.39 -4.86 -2.81
C PRO A 9 -0.63 -3.83 -3.63
N ASN A 10 -0.91 -3.78 -4.93
CA ASN A 10 -0.37 -2.74 -5.79
C ASN A 10 -1.31 -1.54 -5.75
N VAL A 11 -0.85 -0.46 -5.14
CA VAL A 11 -1.66 0.76 -4.99
C VAL A 11 -1.16 1.91 -5.86
N VAL A 12 -0.10 1.70 -6.63
CA VAL A 12 0.42 2.74 -7.52
C VAL A 12 -0.65 3.10 -8.56
N GLY A 13 -0.89 4.38 -8.71
CA GLY A 13 -1.92 4.89 -9.61
C GLY A 13 -3.27 5.12 -8.96
N MET A 14 -3.45 4.68 -7.73
CA MET A 14 -4.70 4.87 -7.00
C MET A 14 -4.73 6.21 -6.29
N GLY A 15 -5.94 6.70 -6.04
CA GLY A 15 -6.13 7.84 -5.15
C GLY A 15 -5.82 7.42 -3.71
N LEU A 16 -5.60 8.43 -2.87
CA LEU A 16 -5.22 8.18 -1.48
C LEU A 16 -6.26 7.33 -0.75
N ASP A 17 -7.54 7.63 -0.91
CA ASP A 17 -8.59 6.91 -0.18
C ASP A 17 -8.60 5.43 -0.54
N ASP A 18 -8.48 5.11 -1.81
CA ASP A 18 -8.46 3.72 -2.26
C ASP A 18 -7.22 3.00 -1.79
N ALA A 19 -6.08 3.67 -1.87
CA ALA A 19 -4.82 3.09 -1.43
C ALA A 19 -4.85 2.80 0.07
N LEU A 20 -5.31 3.75 0.87
CA LEU A 20 -5.43 3.56 2.32
C LEU A 20 -6.34 2.38 2.65
N TYR A 21 -7.48 2.30 1.98
CA TYR A 21 -8.42 1.22 2.24
C TYR A 21 -7.76 -0.15 2.03
N LEU A 22 -7.10 -0.32 0.89
CA LEU A 22 -6.48 -1.60 0.58
C LEU A 22 -5.33 -1.93 1.53
N LEU A 23 -4.50 -0.94 1.83
CA LEU A 23 -3.34 -1.17 2.69
C LEU A 23 -3.75 -1.48 4.12
N GLU A 24 -4.73 -0.75 4.64
CA GLU A 24 -5.22 -1.02 5.99
C GLU A 24 -5.93 -2.37 6.07
N LYS A 25 -6.67 -2.73 5.04
CA LYS A 25 -7.33 -4.02 4.97
C LYS A 25 -6.30 -5.15 4.96
N SER A 26 -5.13 -4.92 4.41
CA SER A 26 -4.05 -5.90 4.39
C SER A 26 -3.29 -5.97 5.71
N GLY A 27 -3.62 -5.12 6.67
CA GLY A 27 -2.98 -5.12 7.98
C GLY A 27 -1.70 -4.28 8.05
N LEU A 28 -1.52 -3.37 7.10
CA LEU A 28 -0.33 -2.52 7.06
C LEU A 28 -0.60 -1.17 7.69
N ALA A 29 0.39 -0.65 8.42
CA ALA A 29 0.40 0.74 8.84
C ALA A 29 0.93 1.58 7.68
N VAL A 30 0.27 2.68 7.37
CA VAL A 30 0.57 3.47 6.18
C VAL A 30 1.18 4.80 6.58
N ASP A 31 2.35 5.09 6.03
CA ASP A 31 2.95 6.42 6.10
C ASP A 31 2.73 7.11 4.74
N ILE A 32 2.27 8.33 4.77
CA ILE A 32 1.89 9.07 3.58
C ILE A 32 2.88 10.21 3.36
N VAL A 33 3.43 10.30 2.15
CA VAL A 33 4.32 11.39 1.75
C VAL A 33 3.70 12.06 0.53
N GLY A 34 3.43 13.35 0.64
CA GLY A 34 2.79 14.09 -0.45
C GLY A 34 1.27 13.93 -0.46
N TYR A 35 0.67 14.27 -1.59
CA TYR A 35 -0.78 14.15 -1.77
C TYR A 35 -1.10 14.05 -3.25
N GLY A 36 -2.28 13.53 -3.55
CA GLY A 36 -2.72 13.28 -4.91
C GLY A 36 -2.85 11.79 -5.16
N LYS A 37 -2.19 11.30 -6.19
CA LYS A 37 -2.20 9.88 -6.52
C LYS A 37 -0.91 9.21 -6.11
N VAL A 38 -1.00 7.94 -5.73
CA VAL A 38 0.17 7.16 -5.37
C VAL A 38 1.04 6.96 -6.61
N VAL A 39 2.28 7.39 -6.53
CA VAL A 39 3.24 7.21 -7.61
C VAL A 39 4.32 6.19 -7.26
N LYS A 40 4.45 5.89 -5.97
CA LYS A 40 5.46 4.94 -5.51
C LYS A 40 5.03 4.34 -4.18
N GLN A 41 5.38 3.09 -3.97
CA GLN A 41 5.19 2.44 -2.67
C GLN A 41 6.49 1.76 -2.24
N SER A 42 6.75 1.76 -0.95
CA SER A 42 8.03 1.27 -0.41
C SER A 42 8.14 -0.25 -0.45
N LEU A 43 7.02 -0.95 -0.49
CA LEU A 43 7.01 -2.41 -0.57
C LEU A 43 6.52 -2.84 -1.94
N SER A 44 7.18 -3.82 -2.51
CA SER A 44 6.76 -4.35 -3.81
C SER A 44 5.42 -5.07 -3.71
N PRO A 45 4.56 -4.95 -4.72
CA PRO A 45 3.34 -5.74 -4.77
C PRO A 45 3.63 -7.24 -4.64
N ASN A 46 2.72 -7.96 -4.02
CA ASN A 46 2.81 -9.41 -3.80
C ASN A 46 3.89 -9.83 -2.80
N THR A 47 4.53 -8.89 -2.13
CA THR A 47 5.42 -9.22 -1.02
C THR A 47 4.56 -9.72 0.15
N ALA A 48 4.99 -10.78 0.80
CA ALA A 48 4.26 -11.29 1.96
C ALA A 48 4.33 -10.27 3.10
N VAL A 49 3.19 -9.88 3.62
CA VAL A 49 3.11 -8.91 4.72
C VAL A 49 3.87 -9.43 5.94
N ALA A 50 3.84 -10.73 6.17
CA ALA A 50 4.54 -11.34 7.29
C ALA A 50 6.06 -11.18 7.21
N ASN A 51 6.60 -10.95 6.02
CA ASN A 51 8.03 -10.75 5.81
C ASN A 51 8.42 -9.27 5.91
N THR A 52 7.47 -8.42 6.28
CA THR A 52 7.71 -6.98 6.43
C THR A 52 7.52 -6.60 7.89
N ASN A 53 7.82 -5.36 8.23
CA ASN A 53 7.50 -4.84 9.56
C ASN A 53 6.05 -4.38 9.65
N LYS A 54 5.22 -4.75 8.70
CA LYS A 54 3.80 -4.38 8.59
C LYS A 54 3.61 -2.87 8.46
N ARG A 55 4.54 -2.23 7.80
CA ARG A 55 4.51 -0.80 7.58
C ARG A 55 4.90 -0.50 6.15
N ILE A 56 4.19 0.42 5.54
CA ILE A 56 4.45 0.81 4.16
C ILE A 56 4.42 2.33 4.06
N THR A 57 5.32 2.87 3.25
CA THR A 57 5.31 4.29 2.92
C THR A 57 4.87 4.45 1.49
N ILE A 58 3.89 5.29 1.25
CA ILE A 58 3.45 5.61 -0.10
C ILE A 58 3.75 7.07 -0.40
N THR A 59 4.23 7.30 -1.61
CA THR A 59 4.54 8.64 -2.10
C THR A 59 3.46 9.05 -3.10
N LEU A 60 2.90 10.23 -2.90
CA LEU A 60 1.84 10.75 -3.75
C LEU A 60 2.29 12.05 -4.40
N LYS A 61 1.72 12.28 -5.58
CA LYS A 61 1.93 13.55 -6.28
C LYS A 61 0.65 14.03 -6.93
#